data_c09e813bc56c5fb6ed43f69b43c9a955
#
_entry.id   c09e813bc56c5fb6ed43f69b43c9a955
#
_cell.length_a   1.000
_cell.length_b   1.000
_cell.length_c   1.000
_cell.angle_alpha   90.00
_cell.angle_beta   90.00
_cell.angle_gamma   90.00
#
_symmetry.space_group_name_H-M   'P 1'
#
loop_
_entity.id
_entity.type
_entity.pdbx_description
1 polymer ?
#
loop_
_entity_poly.entity_id
_entity_poly.type
_entity_poly.pdbx_seq_one_letter_code
_entity_poly.pdbx_strand_id
1 'polypeptide(L)'
;MKINREGKSKVLDTKELDLLLDYLPNNKHKLLAQVLRKTACRVSEGIQLRYQNVTKDSIFFPKAITKAKLKSRFVPINQEFYNQIMQFKADNEQLKCRLLTPDCYLFTGRFGTNTHLSVRAFQKALQAACERAEIIGFSSHGYRRSSLTHGSNNNIPIAHLAKISGHSNMQVLQEYLDCSESQLRKAVQNFG
;
A
#
# COMPACT_ATOMS: atom_id res chain seq x y z
N MET A 1 15.33 4.91 11.89
CA MET A 1 15.88 6.28 12.00
C MET A 1 15.75 6.96 10.64
N LYS A 2 15.16 8.14 10.55
CA LYS A 2 14.96 8.89 9.30
C LYS A 2 16.19 9.76 9.06
N ILE A 3 17.16 9.25 8.31
CA ILE A 3 18.43 9.93 8.09
C ILE A 3 18.33 10.72 6.77
N ASN A 4 18.70 11.99 6.80
CA ASN A 4 18.89 12.92 5.67
C ASN A 4 17.70 13.18 4.72
N ARG A 5 16.42 13.11 5.17
CA ARG A 5 15.24 13.34 4.31
C ARG A 5 14.14 14.15 5.00
N GLU A 6 14.46 15.14 5.84
CA GLU A 6 13.48 16.00 6.50
C GLU A 6 12.28 15.22 7.10
N GLY A 7 12.55 14.04 7.65
CA GLY A 7 11.51 13.16 8.20
C GLY A 7 10.69 12.36 7.18
N LYS A 8 10.95 12.46 5.87
CA LYS A 8 10.24 11.67 4.83
C LYS A 8 10.76 10.23 4.75
N SER A 9 9.88 9.27 4.49
CA SER A 9 10.26 7.86 4.28
C SER A 9 11.01 7.68 2.95
N LYS A 10 11.99 6.76 2.90
CA LYS A 10 12.70 6.40 1.66
C LYS A 10 11.73 5.94 0.58
N VAL A 11 12.00 6.29 -0.67
CA VAL A 11 11.41 5.66 -1.86
C VAL A 11 12.27 4.45 -2.20
N LEU A 12 11.65 3.29 -2.32
CA LEU A 12 12.31 2.06 -2.74
C LEU A 12 11.98 1.77 -4.20
N ASP A 13 12.90 1.18 -4.92
CA ASP A 13 12.65 0.64 -6.24
C ASP A 13 11.86 -0.69 -6.18
N THR A 14 11.56 -1.25 -7.36
CA THR A 14 10.79 -2.49 -7.46
C THR A 14 11.51 -3.67 -6.81
N LYS A 15 12.82 -3.79 -7.01
CA LYS A 15 13.63 -4.90 -6.47
C LYS A 15 13.73 -4.82 -4.94
N GLU A 16 13.97 -3.62 -4.40
CA GLU A 16 13.97 -3.39 -2.95
C GLU A 16 12.61 -3.69 -2.31
N LEU A 17 11.50 -3.32 -2.99
CA LEU A 17 10.14 -3.61 -2.51
C LEU A 17 9.82 -5.11 -2.55
N ASP A 18 10.30 -5.83 -3.57
CA ASP A 18 10.11 -7.28 -3.70
C ASP A 18 10.96 -8.01 -2.64
N LEU A 19 12.23 -7.63 -2.46
CA LEU A 19 13.09 -8.14 -1.40
C LEU A 19 12.45 -7.97 -0.02
N LEU A 20 11.86 -6.81 0.23
CA LEU A 20 11.21 -6.52 1.50
C LEU A 20 10.00 -7.43 1.77
N LEU A 21 9.26 -7.84 0.71
CA LEU A 21 8.17 -8.82 0.85
C LEU A 21 8.68 -10.17 1.36
N ASP A 22 9.86 -10.62 0.93
CA ASP A 22 10.42 -11.90 1.33
C ASP A 22 10.76 -11.96 2.82
N TYR A 23 11.21 -10.84 3.39
CA TYR A 23 11.53 -10.72 4.81
C TYR A 23 10.33 -10.48 5.72
N LEU A 24 9.13 -10.22 5.17
CA LEU A 24 7.92 -10.09 6.00
C LEU A 24 7.51 -11.45 6.59
N PRO A 25 7.06 -11.50 7.86
CA PRO A 25 7.02 -12.73 8.65
C PRO A 25 5.98 -13.76 8.19
N ASN A 26 4.94 -13.36 7.45
CA ASN A 26 3.87 -14.26 7.00
C ASN A 26 3.03 -13.64 5.88
N ASN A 27 2.20 -14.48 5.24
CA ASN A 27 1.35 -14.11 4.10
C ASN A 27 0.42 -12.92 4.39
N LYS A 28 -0.07 -12.75 5.61
CA LYS A 28 -0.91 -11.61 6.00
C LYS A 28 -0.15 -10.29 5.89
N HIS A 29 1.10 -10.22 6.37
CA HIS A 29 1.92 -9.02 6.26
C HIS A 29 2.37 -8.78 4.82
N LYS A 30 2.71 -9.85 4.08
CA LYS A 30 3.06 -9.78 2.65
C LYS A 30 1.91 -9.22 1.83
N LEU A 31 0.71 -9.75 2.00
CA LEU A 31 -0.47 -9.27 1.28
C LEU A 31 -0.82 -7.82 1.64
N LEU A 32 -0.73 -7.44 2.93
CA LEU A 32 -0.95 -6.04 3.32
C LEU A 32 0.07 -5.10 2.65
N ALA A 33 1.34 -5.47 2.63
CA ALA A 33 2.37 -4.70 1.92
C ALA A 33 2.06 -4.55 0.42
N GLN A 34 1.58 -5.62 -0.23
CA GLN A 34 1.14 -5.57 -1.63
C GLN A 34 -0.08 -4.66 -1.82
N VAL A 35 -1.07 -4.71 -0.92
CA VAL A 35 -2.21 -3.77 -0.94
C VAL A 35 -1.72 -2.33 -0.85
N LEU A 36 -0.83 -2.02 0.11
CA LEU A 36 -0.26 -0.67 0.27
C LEU A 36 0.47 -0.22 -1.00
N ARG A 37 1.27 -1.11 -1.60
CA ARG A 37 2.03 -0.84 -2.83
C ARG A 37 1.12 -0.63 -4.04
N LYS A 38 0.14 -1.53 -4.27
CA LYS A 38 -0.70 -1.50 -5.47
C LYS A 38 -1.80 -0.42 -5.42
N THR A 39 -2.25 -0.02 -4.24
CA THR A 39 -3.33 0.96 -4.08
C THR A 39 -2.87 2.32 -3.57
N ALA A 40 -1.62 2.45 -3.20
CA ALA A 40 -1.07 3.64 -2.54
C ALA A 40 -1.91 4.10 -1.34
N CYS A 41 -2.69 3.22 -0.69
CA CYS A 41 -3.51 3.56 0.47
C CYS A 41 -2.64 3.78 1.73
N ARG A 42 -3.20 4.41 2.74
CA ARG A 42 -2.56 4.48 4.06
C ARG A 42 -2.67 3.14 4.77
N VAL A 43 -1.68 2.81 5.60
CA VAL A 43 -1.72 1.57 6.38
C VAL A 43 -2.98 1.48 7.26
N SER A 44 -3.42 2.59 7.84
CA SER A 44 -4.66 2.66 8.63
C SER A 44 -5.92 2.38 7.81
N GLU A 45 -5.90 2.63 6.51
CA GLU A 45 -6.99 2.30 5.59
C GLU A 45 -6.90 0.83 5.19
N GLY A 46 -5.70 0.37 4.82
CA GLY A 46 -5.46 -1.01 4.36
C GLY A 46 -5.85 -2.06 5.39
N ILE A 47 -5.45 -1.88 6.66
CA ILE A 47 -5.77 -2.85 7.73
C ILE A 47 -7.27 -2.98 8.03
N GLN A 48 -8.08 -1.98 7.70
CA GLN A 48 -9.53 -1.97 7.93
C GLN A 48 -10.34 -2.52 6.76
N LEU A 49 -9.71 -2.95 5.67
CA LEU A 49 -10.40 -3.59 4.56
C LEU A 49 -11.07 -4.90 4.99
N ARG A 50 -12.28 -5.12 4.47
CA ARG A 50 -13.05 -6.34 4.63
C ARG A 50 -13.14 -7.06 3.28
N TYR A 51 -13.47 -8.36 3.27
CA TYR A 51 -13.61 -9.11 2.01
C TYR A 51 -14.69 -8.51 1.10
N GLN A 52 -15.76 -7.97 1.63
CA GLN A 52 -16.81 -7.26 0.87
C GLN A 52 -16.32 -5.99 0.14
N ASN A 53 -15.14 -5.47 0.53
CA ASN A 53 -14.55 -4.31 -0.14
C ASN A 53 -13.74 -4.70 -1.39
N VAL A 54 -13.58 -5.98 -1.69
CA VAL A 54 -12.79 -6.49 -2.81
C VAL A 54 -13.71 -7.09 -3.86
N THR A 55 -13.63 -6.56 -5.06
CA THR A 55 -14.29 -7.11 -6.26
C THR A 55 -13.23 -7.60 -7.25
N LYS A 56 -13.65 -8.27 -8.34
CA LYS A 56 -12.70 -8.70 -9.39
C LYS A 56 -11.89 -7.57 -9.98
N ASP A 57 -12.47 -6.37 -10.05
CA ASP A 57 -11.93 -5.24 -10.79
C ASP A 57 -11.39 -4.12 -9.89
N SER A 58 -11.74 -4.12 -8.60
CA SER A 58 -11.39 -3.00 -7.72
C SER A 58 -11.39 -3.33 -6.24
N ILE A 59 -10.70 -2.48 -5.47
CA ILE A 59 -10.83 -2.39 -4.01
C ILE A 59 -11.57 -1.11 -3.67
N PHE A 60 -12.67 -1.23 -2.95
CA PHE A 60 -13.46 -0.12 -2.44
C PHE A 60 -12.96 0.32 -1.06
N PHE A 61 -12.60 1.57 -0.92
CA PHE A 61 -12.28 2.23 0.35
C PHE A 61 -13.45 3.09 0.80
N PRO A 62 -14.30 2.57 1.72
CA PRO A 62 -15.44 3.35 2.23
C PRO A 62 -14.95 4.60 3.00
N LYS A 63 -15.73 5.67 2.97
CA LYS A 63 -15.39 6.93 3.69
C LYS A 63 -15.08 6.71 5.16
N ALA A 64 -15.72 5.72 5.80
CA ALA A 64 -15.54 5.42 7.22
C ALA A 64 -14.09 5.06 7.60
N ILE A 65 -13.33 4.43 6.67
CA ILE A 65 -11.95 4.02 6.91
C ILE A 65 -10.92 4.99 6.33
N THR A 66 -11.35 5.98 5.52
CA THR A 66 -10.45 6.97 4.93
C THR A 66 -10.09 8.07 5.94
N LYS A 67 -8.89 8.66 5.77
CA LYS A 67 -8.49 9.82 6.60
C LYS A 67 -9.50 10.95 6.41
N ALA A 68 -9.90 11.59 7.50
CA ALA A 68 -10.92 12.63 7.58
C ALA A 68 -12.37 12.18 7.22
N LYS A 69 -12.61 10.92 6.84
CA LYS A 69 -13.93 10.34 6.56
C LYS A 69 -14.78 11.14 5.55
N LEU A 70 -14.12 11.81 4.59
CA LEU A 70 -14.80 12.73 3.67
C LEU A 70 -15.30 12.04 2.41
N LYS A 71 -14.46 11.19 1.78
CA LYS A 71 -14.78 10.58 0.48
C LYS A 71 -14.41 9.10 0.46
N SER A 72 -15.28 8.31 -0.15
CA SER A 72 -14.94 6.94 -0.56
C SER A 72 -14.19 6.95 -1.90
N ARG A 73 -13.48 5.87 -2.21
CA ARG A 73 -12.85 5.70 -3.51
C ARG A 73 -12.79 4.22 -3.91
N PHE A 74 -12.79 4.00 -5.22
CA PHE A 74 -12.47 2.72 -5.84
C PHE A 74 -11.05 2.80 -6.40
N VAL A 75 -10.26 1.78 -6.16
CA VAL A 75 -8.93 1.61 -6.74
C VAL A 75 -8.97 0.37 -7.62
N PRO A 76 -8.81 0.51 -8.95
CA PRO A 76 -8.77 -0.63 -9.86
C PRO A 76 -7.64 -1.60 -9.50
N ILE A 77 -7.91 -2.90 -9.64
CA ILE A 77 -6.92 -3.96 -9.50
C ILE A 77 -7.00 -4.90 -10.72
N ASN A 78 -5.89 -5.59 -11.01
CA ASN A 78 -5.90 -6.63 -12.02
C ASN A 78 -6.38 -7.98 -11.47
N GLN A 79 -6.74 -8.88 -12.38
CA GLN A 79 -7.25 -10.21 -12.05
C GLN A 79 -6.24 -11.04 -11.24
N GLU A 80 -4.96 -10.91 -11.53
CA GLU A 80 -3.91 -11.60 -10.79
C GLU A 80 -3.92 -11.23 -9.30
N PHE A 81 -4.00 -9.94 -8.99
CA PHE A 81 -4.03 -9.46 -7.61
C PHE A 81 -5.33 -9.85 -6.89
N TYR A 82 -6.46 -9.82 -7.61
CA TYR A 82 -7.71 -10.37 -7.07
C TYR A 82 -7.56 -11.85 -6.71
N ASN A 83 -6.98 -12.65 -7.59
CA ASN A 83 -6.75 -14.08 -7.34
C ASN A 83 -5.83 -14.31 -6.13
N GLN A 84 -4.78 -13.50 -5.95
CA GLN A 84 -3.91 -13.56 -4.77
C GLN A 84 -4.70 -13.29 -3.47
N ILE A 85 -5.61 -12.32 -3.47
CA ILE A 85 -6.46 -12.01 -2.31
C ILE A 85 -7.43 -13.17 -2.03
N MET A 86 -8.02 -13.78 -3.07
CA MET A 86 -8.95 -14.90 -2.91
C MET A 86 -8.22 -16.18 -2.47
N GLN A 87 -7.01 -16.43 -2.97
CA GLN A 87 -6.18 -17.52 -2.48
C GLN A 87 -5.86 -17.34 -0.99
N PHE A 88 -5.44 -16.15 -0.58
CA PHE A 88 -5.20 -15.84 0.83
C PHE A 88 -6.45 -16.05 1.69
N LYS A 89 -7.66 -15.77 1.16
CA LYS A 89 -8.94 -16.08 1.84
C LYS A 89 -9.07 -17.58 2.04
N ALA A 90 -8.94 -18.36 0.96
CA ALA A 90 -9.07 -19.82 0.97
C ALA A 90 -8.07 -20.48 1.95
N ASP A 91 -6.80 -20.05 1.93
CA ASP A 91 -5.77 -20.53 2.84
C ASP A 91 -6.16 -20.28 4.31
N ASN A 92 -6.70 -19.09 4.61
CA ASN A 92 -7.15 -18.76 5.98
C ASN A 92 -8.41 -19.53 6.40
N GLU A 93 -9.32 -19.81 5.49
CA GLU A 93 -10.51 -20.64 5.74
C GLU A 93 -10.09 -22.08 6.07
N GLN A 94 -9.16 -22.63 5.31
CA GLN A 94 -8.62 -23.98 5.54
C GLN A 94 -7.88 -24.06 6.88
N LEU A 95 -6.97 -23.12 7.16
CA LEU A 95 -6.19 -23.10 8.41
C LEU A 95 -7.05 -22.97 9.66
N LYS A 96 -8.18 -22.26 9.58
CA LYS A 96 -9.07 -21.98 10.71
C LYS A 96 -10.25 -22.93 10.77
N CYS A 97 -10.40 -23.84 9.80
CA CYS A 97 -11.57 -24.70 9.64
C CYS A 97 -12.90 -23.92 9.72
N ARG A 98 -12.93 -22.71 9.15
CA ARG A 98 -14.06 -21.78 9.23
C ARG A 98 -14.17 -20.93 7.98
N LEU A 99 -15.37 -20.83 7.43
CA LEU A 99 -15.69 -19.91 6.34
C LEU A 99 -15.58 -18.45 6.79
N LEU A 100 -14.97 -17.62 5.96
CA LEU A 100 -14.84 -16.17 6.17
C LEU A 100 -15.97 -15.45 5.43
N THR A 101 -16.85 -14.83 6.18
CA THR A 101 -17.96 -14.03 5.65
C THR A 101 -17.47 -12.72 5.02
N PRO A 102 -18.27 -12.09 4.15
CA PRO A 102 -17.88 -10.83 3.48
C PRO A 102 -17.50 -9.69 4.43
N ASP A 103 -18.06 -9.66 5.63
CA ASP A 103 -17.82 -8.66 6.67
C ASP A 103 -16.55 -8.91 7.50
N CYS A 104 -15.90 -10.08 7.38
CA CYS A 104 -14.63 -10.35 8.03
C CYS A 104 -13.52 -9.43 7.50
N TYR A 105 -12.65 -9.00 8.41
CA TYR A 105 -11.47 -8.23 8.01
C TYR A 105 -10.50 -9.07 7.19
N LEU A 106 -9.96 -8.47 6.13
CA LEU A 106 -8.91 -9.08 5.29
C LEU A 106 -7.68 -9.43 6.14
N PHE A 107 -7.30 -8.50 7.01
CA PHE A 107 -6.12 -8.59 7.86
C PHE A 107 -6.56 -8.73 9.32
N THR A 108 -6.96 -9.93 9.70
CA THR A 108 -7.46 -10.21 11.04
C THR A 108 -6.42 -9.95 12.12
N GLY A 109 -6.86 -9.39 13.24
CA GLY A 109 -6.08 -9.17 14.44
C GLY A 109 -5.87 -10.46 15.25
N ARG A 110 -5.33 -10.29 16.46
CA ARG A 110 -5.08 -11.39 17.41
C ARG A 110 -6.36 -12.01 17.96
N PHE A 111 -7.41 -11.21 18.09
CA PHE A 111 -8.67 -11.60 18.77
C PHE A 111 -9.78 -12.01 17.81
N GLY A 112 -9.43 -12.56 16.64
CA GLY A 112 -10.38 -13.14 15.72
C GLY A 112 -10.76 -12.25 14.53
N THR A 113 -11.79 -12.72 13.78
CA THR A 113 -12.19 -12.15 12.49
C THR A 113 -12.86 -10.77 12.57
N ASN A 114 -13.38 -10.42 13.76
CA ASN A 114 -14.04 -9.14 14.02
C ASN A 114 -13.07 -8.04 14.49
N THR A 115 -11.79 -8.35 14.57
CA THR A 115 -10.74 -7.37 14.85
C THR A 115 -9.73 -7.37 13.72
N HIS A 116 -9.17 -6.21 13.41
CA HIS A 116 -8.12 -6.10 12.39
C HIS A 116 -6.72 -6.01 13.00
N LEU A 117 -5.72 -6.29 12.19
CA LEU A 117 -4.31 -6.08 12.52
C LEU A 117 -4.09 -4.62 12.96
N SER A 118 -3.32 -4.40 14.01
CA SER A 118 -2.99 -3.03 14.41
C SER A 118 -1.88 -2.43 13.54
N VAL A 119 -1.94 -1.11 13.33
CA VAL A 119 -0.88 -0.35 12.62
C VAL A 119 0.48 -0.61 13.27
N ARG A 120 0.53 -0.61 14.62
CA ARG A 120 1.77 -0.85 15.36
C ARG A 120 2.36 -2.24 15.12
N ALA A 121 1.50 -3.27 15.03
CA ALA A 121 1.96 -4.63 14.76
C ALA A 121 2.57 -4.74 13.35
N PHE A 122 1.92 -4.15 12.35
CA PHE A 122 2.48 -4.09 11.00
C PHE A 122 3.78 -3.30 10.93
N GLN A 123 3.84 -2.14 11.57
CA GLN A 123 5.05 -1.31 11.61
C GLN A 123 6.23 -2.04 12.26
N LYS A 124 6.00 -2.77 13.37
CA LYS A 124 7.03 -3.59 14.01
C LYS A 124 7.55 -4.71 13.08
N ALA A 125 6.64 -5.41 12.41
CA ALA A 125 7.01 -6.45 11.45
C ALA A 125 7.79 -5.87 10.25
N LEU A 126 7.35 -4.71 9.74
CA LEU A 126 8.03 -4.01 8.65
C LEU A 126 9.43 -3.53 9.07
N GLN A 127 9.58 -2.99 10.27
CA GLN A 127 10.87 -2.57 10.78
C GLN A 127 11.85 -3.75 10.85
N ALA A 128 11.43 -4.89 11.41
CA ALA A 128 12.25 -6.09 11.46
C ALA A 128 12.61 -6.64 10.06
N ALA A 129 11.69 -6.51 9.08
CA ALA A 129 11.98 -6.86 7.70
C ALA A 129 13.00 -5.90 7.06
N CYS A 130 12.88 -4.59 7.31
CA CYS A 130 13.85 -3.60 6.85
C CYS A 130 15.25 -3.83 7.42
N GLU A 131 15.34 -4.17 8.71
CA GLU A 131 16.62 -4.49 9.37
C GLU A 131 17.29 -5.69 8.70
N ARG A 132 16.55 -6.77 8.43
CA ARG A 132 17.08 -7.97 7.73
C ARG A 132 17.46 -7.71 6.27
N ALA A 133 16.75 -6.82 5.59
CA ALA A 133 17.01 -6.43 4.21
C ALA A 133 18.05 -5.30 4.10
N GLU A 134 18.63 -4.84 5.22
CA GLU A 134 19.56 -3.71 5.29
C GLU A 134 18.99 -2.41 4.69
N ILE A 135 17.67 -2.25 4.74
CA ILE A 135 16.97 -1.07 4.20
C ILE A 135 16.77 -0.03 5.31
N ILE A 136 17.45 1.10 5.18
CA ILE A 136 17.38 2.20 6.16
C ILE A 136 16.41 3.29 5.69
N GLY A 137 15.63 3.85 6.63
CA GLY A 137 14.78 5.02 6.38
C GLY A 137 13.44 4.71 5.71
N PHE A 138 13.04 3.44 5.60
CA PHE A 138 11.74 3.03 5.08
C PHE A 138 10.70 2.85 6.20
N SER A 139 9.45 3.12 5.90
CA SER A 139 8.30 2.94 6.81
C SER A 139 7.05 2.58 6.00
N SER A 140 5.92 2.30 6.67
CA SER A 140 4.66 2.02 5.98
C SER A 140 4.20 3.13 5.02
N HIS A 141 4.57 4.39 5.28
CA HIS A 141 4.37 5.49 4.34
C HIS A 141 5.25 5.41 3.09
N GLY A 142 6.37 4.69 3.17
CA GLY A 142 7.27 4.45 2.05
C GLY A 142 6.61 3.68 0.92
N TYR A 143 5.74 2.71 1.20
CA TYR A 143 4.96 2.02 0.14
C TYR A 143 4.17 3.02 -0.71
N ARG A 144 3.39 3.89 -0.05
CA ARG A 144 2.59 4.90 -0.73
C ARG A 144 3.46 5.87 -1.52
N ARG A 145 4.57 6.32 -0.92
CA ARG A 145 5.52 7.22 -1.57
C ARG A 145 6.16 6.55 -2.78
N SER A 146 6.66 5.33 -2.66
CA SER A 146 7.24 4.57 -3.76
C SER A 146 6.25 4.38 -4.90
N SER A 147 5.00 3.97 -4.61
CA SER A 147 3.99 3.76 -5.63
C SER A 147 3.65 5.04 -6.39
N LEU A 148 3.53 6.17 -5.70
CA LEU A 148 3.22 7.46 -6.32
C LEU A 148 4.40 7.97 -7.15
N THR A 149 5.63 7.85 -6.65
CA THR A 149 6.84 8.22 -7.38
C THR A 149 7.02 7.33 -8.63
N HIS A 150 6.83 5.99 -8.51
CA HIS A 150 6.88 5.10 -9.68
C HIS A 150 5.78 5.42 -10.69
N GLY A 151 4.56 5.72 -10.23
CA GLY A 151 3.48 6.14 -11.11
C GLY A 151 3.82 7.41 -11.89
N SER A 152 4.37 8.41 -11.19
CA SER A 152 4.84 9.66 -11.81
C SER A 152 5.97 9.41 -12.82
N ASN A 153 6.95 8.57 -12.45
CA ASN A 153 8.07 8.19 -13.32
C ASN A 153 7.61 7.46 -14.59
N ASN A 154 6.48 6.75 -14.52
CA ASN A 154 5.82 6.09 -15.64
C ASN A 154 4.80 7.00 -16.37
N ASN A 155 4.89 8.32 -16.18
CA ASN A 155 4.04 9.32 -16.81
C ASN A 155 2.54 9.19 -16.52
N ILE A 156 2.15 8.56 -15.40
CA ILE A 156 0.74 8.56 -14.99
C ILE A 156 0.34 9.97 -14.56
N PRO A 157 -0.73 10.55 -15.14
CA PRO A 157 -1.16 11.89 -14.79
C PRO A 157 -1.40 12.06 -13.28
N ILE A 158 -0.92 13.16 -12.71
CA ILE A 158 -1.02 13.43 -11.28
C ILE A 158 -2.48 13.39 -10.77
N ALA A 159 -3.45 13.77 -11.60
CA ALA A 159 -4.88 13.67 -11.28
C ALA A 159 -5.34 12.21 -11.07
N HIS A 160 -4.78 11.25 -11.81
CA HIS A 160 -5.07 9.83 -11.62
C HIS A 160 -4.40 9.31 -10.33
N LEU A 161 -3.15 9.70 -10.09
CA LEU A 161 -2.45 9.38 -8.84
C LEU A 161 -3.20 9.92 -7.61
N ALA A 162 -3.75 11.13 -7.70
CA ALA A 162 -4.57 11.74 -6.66
C ALA A 162 -5.84 10.93 -6.38
N LYS A 163 -6.55 10.50 -7.43
CA LYS A 163 -7.76 9.66 -7.31
C LYS A 163 -7.46 8.31 -6.66
N ILE A 164 -6.41 7.61 -7.12
CA ILE A 164 -5.99 6.31 -6.59
C ILE A 164 -5.63 6.44 -5.11
N SER A 165 -4.79 7.39 -4.78
CA SER A 165 -4.27 7.56 -3.43
C SER A 165 -5.24 8.26 -2.47
N GLY A 166 -6.27 8.95 -2.98
CA GLY A 166 -7.23 9.72 -2.18
C GLY A 166 -6.63 11.01 -1.61
N HIS A 167 -5.73 11.68 -2.34
CA HIS A 167 -5.30 13.03 -1.99
C HIS A 167 -6.38 14.03 -2.41
N SER A 168 -6.80 14.87 -1.47
CA SER A 168 -7.73 15.99 -1.73
C SER A 168 -7.02 17.24 -2.23
N ASN A 169 -5.72 17.37 -1.94
CA ASN A 169 -4.89 18.51 -2.35
C ASN A 169 -3.74 18.00 -3.23
N MET A 170 -3.63 18.56 -4.44
CA MET A 170 -2.61 18.24 -5.43
C MET A 170 -1.21 18.71 -4.99
N GLN A 171 -1.11 19.83 -4.27
CA GLN A 171 0.18 20.31 -3.74
C GLN A 171 0.77 19.32 -2.75
N VAL A 172 -0.06 18.81 -1.83
CA VAL A 172 0.38 17.77 -0.88
C VAL A 172 0.82 16.49 -1.62
N LEU A 173 0.17 16.15 -2.75
CA LEU A 173 0.61 15.01 -3.57
C LEU A 173 1.97 15.28 -4.20
N GLN A 174 2.21 16.50 -4.70
CA GLN A 174 3.51 16.87 -5.28
C GLN A 174 4.67 16.71 -4.31
N GLU A 175 4.45 16.94 -3.01
CA GLU A 175 5.46 16.70 -1.97
C GLU A 175 5.88 15.22 -1.82
N TYR A 176 5.03 14.29 -2.30
CA TYR A 176 5.32 12.85 -2.33
C TYR A 176 6.10 12.43 -3.55
N LEU A 177 6.11 13.26 -4.60
CA LEU A 177 6.79 12.94 -5.85
C LEU A 177 8.24 13.41 -5.77
N ASP A 178 9.16 12.49 -5.90
CA ASP A 178 10.57 12.81 -6.09
C ASP A 178 10.81 12.95 -7.60
N CYS A 179 11.14 14.14 -8.06
CA CYS A 179 11.58 14.37 -9.44
C CYS A 179 13.01 13.83 -9.61
N SER A 180 13.18 12.86 -10.48
CA SER A 180 14.53 12.37 -10.81
C SER A 180 15.22 13.31 -11.81
N GLU A 181 16.56 13.38 -11.72
CA GLU A 181 17.34 14.16 -12.66
C GLU A 181 17.11 13.71 -14.13
N SER A 182 16.89 12.39 -14.34
CA SER A 182 16.57 11.85 -15.65
C SER A 182 15.23 12.36 -16.23
N GLN A 183 14.25 12.62 -15.36
CA GLN A 183 12.97 13.22 -15.79
C GLN A 183 13.14 14.69 -16.17
N LEU A 184 13.94 15.43 -15.41
CA LEU A 184 14.25 16.82 -15.73
C LEU A 184 14.97 16.92 -17.07
N ARG A 185 15.95 16.04 -17.32
CA ARG A 185 16.67 15.99 -18.62
C ARG A 185 15.73 15.67 -19.79
N LYS A 186 14.83 14.66 -19.61
CA LYS A 186 13.82 14.32 -20.64
C LYS A 186 12.84 15.48 -20.90
N ALA A 187 12.40 16.16 -19.83
CA ALA A 187 11.51 17.30 -19.97
C ALA A 187 12.16 18.41 -20.81
N VAL A 188 13.42 18.75 -20.52
CA VAL A 188 14.17 19.78 -21.28
C VAL A 188 14.34 19.39 -22.75
N GLN A 189 14.58 18.11 -23.06
CA GLN A 189 14.70 17.63 -24.43
C GLN A 189 13.41 17.81 -25.25
N ASN A 190 12.25 17.88 -24.59
CA ASN A 190 10.95 18.05 -25.23
C ASN A 190 10.49 19.52 -25.32
N PHE A 191 11.31 20.48 -24.91
CA PHE A 191 11.00 21.92 -25.00
C PHE A 191 11.33 22.57 -26.34
N GLY A 192 11.91 21.81 -27.31
CA GLY A 192 12.30 22.37 -28.57
C GLY A 192 12.18 21.40 -29.71
#